data_bfb5b278750fe11e7cd60631f03d575d
#
_entry.id   bfb5b278750fe11e7cd60631f03d575d
#
_cell.length_a   1.000
_cell.length_b   1.000
_cell.length_c   1.000
_cell.angle_alpha   90.00
_cell.angle_beta   90.00
_cell.angle_gamma   90.00
#
_symmetry.space_group_name_H-M   'P 1'
#
loop_
_entity.id
_entity.type
_entity.pdbx_description
1 polymer ?
#
loop_
_entity_poly.entity_id
_entity_poly.type
_entity_poly.pdbx_seq_one_letter_code
_entity_poly.pdbx_strand_id
1 'polypeptide(L)'
;MGSAPFFDQLVSIGKMASGTTAQLARVPIGVAVSQGTPKPDISSVEAFKRALLDAKFITYGDPGMGDAAGVHVARIVEALGLSGEMRPKTRLISPPPGQSGAQFLTGLFQRGETEVVMAPISVLMESHGGEIVGLLPAELQAPDLVFLAAMPWTCRQPFEAKTLIDFLSGASAKSVYRMKGMDPG
;
A
#
# COMPACT_ATOMS: atom_id res chain seq x y z
N MET A 1 -6.57 9.51 -8.26
CA MET A 1 -5.20 9.20 -7.79
C MET A 1 -4.92 7.73 -8.05
N GLY A 2 -3.68 7.35 -8.31
CA GLY A 2 -3.29 5.96 -8.57
C GLY A 2 -1.77 5.79 -8.46
N SER A 3 -1.29 4.55 -8.68
CA SER A 3 0.14 4.23 -8.65
C SER A 3 0.84 4.63 -9.96
N ALA A 4 2.18 4.77 -9.92
CA ALA A 4 2.96 5.16 -11.09
C ALA A 4 2.75 4.22 -12.29
N PRO A 5 2.85 2.88 -12.17
CA PRO A 5 2.63 1.98 -13.32
C PRO A 5 1.25 2.11 -13.95
N PHE A 6 0.21 2.36 -13.15
CA PHE A 6 -1.14 2.60 -13.66
C PHE A 6 -1.21 3.91 -14.47
N PHE A 7 -0.57 4.97 -14.00
CA PHE A 7 -0.54 6.25 -14.71
C PHE A 7 0.27 6.16 -16.00
N ASP A 8 1.41 5.47 -15.99
CA ASP A 8 2.23 5.26 -17.20
C ASP A 8 1.42 4.55 -18.30
N GLN A 9 0.64 3.55 -17.94
CA GLN A 9 -0.28 2.89 -18.86
C GLN A 9 -1.33 3.86 -19.41
N LEU A 10 -1.95 4.68 -18.57
CA LEU A 10 -2.97 5.64 -19.01
C LEU A 10 -2.38 6.74 -19.90
N VAL A 11 -1.17 7.18 -19.64
CA VAL A 11 -0.44 8.14 -20.48
C VAL A 11 -0.12 7.52 -21.83
N SER A 12 0.39 6.28 -21.85
CA SER A 12 0.77 5.59 -23.10
C SER A 12 -0.40 5.38 -24.08
N ILE A 13 -1.62 5.19 -23.54
CA ILE A 13 -2.85 5.05 -24.35
C ILE A 13 -3.60 6.38 -24.54
N GLY A 14 -2.96 7.53 -24.23
CA GLY A 14 -3.52 8.87 -24.47
C GLY A 14 -4.73 9.23 -23.61
N LYS A 15 -4.92 8.59 -22.45
CA LYS A 15 -6.05 8.87 -21.55
C LYS A 15 -5.77 9.99 -20.55
N MET A 16 -4.51 10.40 -20.40
CA MET A 16 -4.08 11.49 -19.53
C MET A 16 -3.54 12.67 -20.35
N ALA A 17 -3.82 13.88 -19.89
CA ALA A 17 -3.28 15.10 -20.48
C ALA A 17 -1.77 15.19 -20.17
N SER A 18 -0.95 15.39 -21.18
CA SER A 18 0.49 15.48 -21.04
C SER A 18 0.89 16.64 -20.13
N GLY A 19 1.92 16.43 -19.30
CA GLY A 19 2.47 17.46 -18.40
C GLY A 19 1.60 17.80 -17.18
N THR A 20 0.54 17.03 -16.90
CA THR A 20 -0.35 17.29 -15.77
C THR A 20 -0.13 16.36 -14.58
N THR A 21 0.81 15.41 -14.69
CA THR A 21 1.12 14.46 -13.61
C THR A 21 1.91 15.15 -12.51
N ALA A 22 1.45 14.99 -11.27
CA ALA A 22 2.14 15.44 -10.07
C ALA A 22 2.29 14.28 -9.09
N GLN A 23 3.47 14.13 -8.50
CA GLN A 23 3.69 13.23 -7.38
C GLN A 23 3.12 13.84 -6.12
N LEU A 24 2.31 13.07 -5.38
CA LEU A 24 1.68 13.50 -4.14
C LEU A 24 2.48 12.99 -2.93
N ALA A 25 2.68 11.68 -2.85
CA ALA A 25 3.41 11.06 -1.75
C ALA A 25 3.93 9.67 -2.13
N ARG A 26 5.04 9.27 -1.52
CA ARG A 26 5.48 7.88 -1.46
C ARG A 26 4.80 7.21 -0.28
N VAL A 27 4.40 5.96 -0.44
CA VAL A 27 3.65 5.21 0.58
C VAL A 27 4.46 3.99 1.00
N PRO A 28 5.14 4.05 2.16
CA PRO A 28 5.85 2.88 2.65
C PRO A 28 4.89 1.74 2.98
N ILE A 29 5.37 0.50 2.82
CA ILE A 29 4.65 -0.69 3.27
C ILE A 29 5.04 -0.96 4.72
N GLY A 30 4.02 -1.11 5.56
CA GLY A 30 4.16 -1.50 6.95
C GLY A 30 3.72 -2.93 7.20
N VAL A 31 4.06 -3.39 8.38
CA VAL A 31 3.62 -4.67 8.96
C VAL A 31 2.76 -4.40 10.18
N ALA A 32 1.64 -5.08 10.27
CA ALA A 32 0.79 -5.09 11.45
C ALA A 32 0.45 -6.53 11.85
N VAL A 33 0.16 -6.74 13.12
CA VAL A 33 -0.35 -8.01 13.66
C VAL A 33 -1.71 -7.80 14.29
N SER A 34 -2.49 -8.88 14.43
CA SER A 34 -3.74 -8.83 15.20
C SER A 34 -3.47 -8.41 16.63
N GLN A 35 -4.36 -7.65 17.23
CA GLN A 35 -4.24 -7.20 18.62
C GLN A 35 -4.04 -8.40 19.57
N GLY A 36 -3.05 -8.27 20.46
CA GLY A 36 -2.67 -9.32 21.39
C GLY A 36 -1.75 -10.41 20.82
N THR A 37 -1.43 -10.36 19.54
CA THR A 37 -0.38 -11.19 18.95
C THR A 37 0.99 -10.58 19.28
N PRO A 38 1.98 -11.38 19.73
CA PRO A 38 3.34 -10.86 19.93
C PRO A 38 3.89 -10.24 18.64
N LYS A 39 4.46 -9.04 18.77
CA LYS A 39 5.07 -8.37 17.63
C LYS A 39 6.34 -9.10 17.21
N PRO A 40 6.43 -9.59 15.98
CA PRO A 40 7.64 -10.23 15.47
C PRO A 40 8.76 -9.22 15.28
N ASP A 41 10.01 -9.69 15.35
CA ASP A 41 11.16 -8.90 14.93
C ASP A 41 11.19 -8.80 13.41
N ILE A 42 11.16 -7.57 12.91
CA ILE A 42 11.24 -7.24 11.48
C ILE A 42 12.39 -6.25 11.19
N SER A 43 13.36 -6.15 12.11
CA SER A 43 14.46 -5.17 12.04
C SER A 43 15.46 -5.42 10.90
N SER A 44 15.44 -6.61 10.30
CA SER A 44 16.28 -6.98 9.16
C SER A 44 15.51 -7.91 8.22
N VAL A 45 16.04 -8.09 7.01
CA VAL A 45 15.48 -9.02 6.02
C VAL A 45 15.39 -10.44 6.58
N GLU A 46 16.41 -10.91 7.28
CA GLU A 46 16.43 -12.25 7.88
C GLU A 46 15.44 -12.39 9.05
N ALA A 47 15.30 -11.36 9.88
CA ALA A 47 14.31 -11.36 10.95
C ALA A 47 12.89 -11.37 10.37
N PHE A 48 12.63 -10.54 9.36
CA PHE A 48 11.35 -10.51 8.64
C PHE A 48 11.03 -11.85 7.97
N LYS A 49 12.01 -12.50 7.34
CA LYS A 49 11.86 -13.83 6.76
C LYS A 49 11.40 -14.85 7.80
N ARG A 50 12.04 -14.87 8.99
CA ARG A 50 11.63 -15.74 10.10
C ARG A 50 10.21 -15.42 10.56
N ALA A 51 9.87 -14.15 10.72
CA ALA A 51 8.53 -13.72 11.10
C ALA A 51 7.44 -14.22 10.14
N LEU A 52 7.71 -14.21 8.83
CA LEU A 52 6.80 -14.77 7.83
C LEU A 52 6.68 -16.30 7.94
N LEU A 53 7.79 -17.00 8.20
CA LEU A 53 7.79 -18.47 8.35
C LEU A 53 6.99 -18.90 9.58
N ASP A 54 7.13 -18.19 10.69
CA ASP A 54 6.50 -18.50 11.98
C ASP A 54 4.99 -18.14 12.00
N ALA A 55 4.56 -17.16 11.20
CA ALA A 55 3.16 -16.75 11.12
C ALA A 55 2.26 -17.88 10.61
N LYS A 56 1.07 -18.04 11.21
CA LYS A 56 0.04 -18.99 10.74
C LYS A 56 -0.64 -18.50 9.47
N PHE A 57 -0.90 -17.20 9.40
CA PHE A 57 -1.53 -16.56 8.25
C PHE A 57 -0.84 -15.24 7.95
N ILE A 58 -0.56 -15.00 6.68
CA ILE A 58 -0.11 -13.72 6.16
C ILE A 58 -1.17 -13.13 5.22
N THR A 59 -1.31 -11.82 5.25
CA THR A 59 -2.34 -11.12 4.50
C THR A 59 -1.75 -9.91 3.78
N TYR A 60 -2.06 -9.77 2.49
CA TYR A 60 -1.72 -8.58 1.69
C TYR A 60 -2.69 -8.42 0.53
N GLY A 61 -2.64 -7.26 -0.14
CA GLY A 61 -3.49 -6.95 -1.29
C GLY A 61 -3.34 -7.94 -2.43
N ASP A 62 -4.42 -8.24 -3.16
CA ASP A 62 -4.39 -9.19 -4.26
C ASP A 62 -3.65 -8.63 -5.49
N PRO A 63 -2.49 -9.19 -5.86
CA PRO A 63 -1.77 -8.79 -7.07
C PRO A 63 -2.59 -8.95 -8.35
N GLY A 64 -3.45 -9.96 -8.41
CA GLY A 64 -4.31 -10.27 -9.56
C GLY A 64 -5.39 -9.22 -9.78
N MET A 65 -5.74 -8.44 -8.75
CA MET A 65 -6.68 -7.33 -8.82
C MET A 65 -6.00 -5.97 -9.04
N GLY A 66 -4.69 -5.96 -9.30
CA GLY A 66 -3.93 -4.74 -9.58
C GLY A 66 -3.54 -3.94 -8.33
N ASP A 67 -3.57 -4.54 -7.13
CA ASP A 67 -3.06 -3.90 -5.93
C ASP A 67 -1.53 -3.74 -6.00
N ALA A 68 -1.04 -2.51 -6.12
CA ALA A 68 0.38 -2.23 -6.32
C ALA A 68 1.24 -2.65 -5.12
N ALA A 69 0.75 -2.49 -3.90
CA ALA A 69 1.45 -2.94 -2.70
C ALA A 69 1.49 -4.47 -2.64
N GLY A 70 0.38 -5.13 -2.98
CA GLY A 70 0.28 -6.58 -3.08
C GLY A 70 1.23 -7.17 -4.13
N VAL A 71 1.33 -6.55 -5.31
CA VAL A 71 2.31 -6.94 -6.34
C VAL A 71 3.74 -6.86 -5.79
N HIS A 72 4.07 -5.79 -5.05
CA HIS A 72 5.39 -5.65 -4.46
C HIS A 72 5.65 -6.70 -3.37
N VAL A 73 4.69 -6.94 -2.46
CA VAL A 73 4.81 -7.96 -1.41
C VAL A 73 4.97 -9.37 -2.03
N ALA A 74 4.23 -9.70 -3.08
CA ALA A 74 4.39 -10.97 -3.78
C ALA A 74 5.81 -11.15 -4.35
N ARG A 75 6.39 -10.08 -4.93
CA ARG A 75 7.78 -10.09 -5.40
C ARG A 75 8.80 -10.27 -4.25
N ILE A 76 8.56 -9.66 -3.08
CA ILE A 76 9.39 -9.88 -1.90
C ILE A 76 9.36 -11.36 -1.50
N VAL A 77 8.18 -11.94 -1.38
CA VAL A 77 8.00 -13.37 -1.02
C VAL A 77 8.75 -14.28 -1.99
N GLU A 78 8.66 -13.99 -3.29
CA GLU A 78 9.39 -14.72 -4.33
C GLU A 78 10.92 -14.52 -4.21
N ALA A 79 11.39 -13.30 -4.08
CA ALA A 79 12.81 -12.96 -3.95
C ALA A 79 13.46 -13.57 -2.70
N LEU A 80 12.70 -13.73 -1.62
CA LEU A 80 13.14 -14.40 -0.40
C LEU A 80 13.10 -15.94 -0.51
N GLY A 81 12.63 -16.49 -1.63
CA GLY A 81 12.50 -17.92 -1.86
C GLY A 81 11.39 -18.59 -1.04
N LEU A 82 10.37 -17.81 -0.62
CA LEU A 82 9.34 -18.28 0.31
C LEU A 82 8.01 -18.64 -0.36
N SER A 83 7.93 -18.62 -1.69
CA SER A 83 6.65 -18.80 -2.41
C SER A 83 5.96 -20.13 -2.07
N GLY A 84 6.73 -21.21 -1.86
CA GLY A 84 6.19 -22.52 -1.49
C GLY A 84 5.56 -22.53 -0.10
N GLU A 85 6.28 -22.02 0.88
CA GLU A 85 5.89 -21.98 2.29
C GLU A 85 4.76 -20.99 2.56
N MET A 86 4.76 -19.87 1.82
CA MET A 86 3.74 -18.83 2.01
C MET A 86 2.41 -19.19 1.35
N ARG A 87 2.41 -19.86 0.21
CA ARG A 87 1.20 -20.17 -0.56
C ARG A 87 0.05 -20.75 0.28
N PRO A 88 0.24 -21.78 1.14
CA PRO A 88 -0.86 -22.38 1.91
C PRO A 88 -1.41 -21.47 3.03
N LYS A 89 -0.65 -20.45 3.45
CA LYS A 89 -1.03 -19.55 4.54
C LYS A 89 -1.24 -18.10 4.12
N THR A 90 -1.12 -17.81 2.82
CA THR A 90 -1.40 -16.48 2.28
C THR A 90 -2.88 -16.28 2.08
N ARG A 91 -3.37 -15.14 2.56
CA ARG A 91 -4.72 -14.63 2.31
C ARG A 91 -4.61 -13.33 1.51
N LEU A 92 -5.03 -13.39 0.27
CA LEU A 92 -5.10 -12.21 -0.59
C LEU A 92 -6.40 -11.47 -0.32
N ILE A 93 -6.30 -10.13 -0.23
CA ILE A 93 -7.46 -9.28 0.04
C ILE A 93 -7.74 -8.34 -1.14
N SER A 94 -9.02 -8.26 -1.48
CA SER A 94 -9.55 -7.31 -2.44
C SER A 94 -10.85 -6.74 -1.88
N PRO A 95 -10.81 -5.53 -1.30
CA PRO A 95 -12.02 -4.92 -0.75
C PRO A 95 -13.11 -4.79 -1.82
N PRO A 96 -14.36 -5.10 -1.51
CA PRO A 96 -15.45 -4.93 -2.46
C PRO A 96 -15.68 -3.43 -2.79
N PRO A 97 -16.32 -3.11 -3.90
CA PRO A 97 -16.63 -1.74 -4.27
C PRO A 97 -17.33 -0.98 -3.13
N GLY A 98 -16.85 0.22 -2.84
CA GLY A 98 -17.39 1.08 -1.77
C GLY A 98 -16.81 0.84 -0.37
N GLN A 99 -15.97 -0.18 -0.18
CA GLN A 99 -15.26 -0.40 1.09
C GLN A 99 -13.80 0.00 0.96
N SER A 100 -13.27 0.77 1.92
CA SER A 100 -11.83 1.08 1.95
C SER A 100 -11.00 -0.13 2.43
N GLY A 101 -9.72 -0.16 2.06
CA GLY A 101 -8.77 -1.19 2.54
C GLY A 101 -8.72 -1.23 4.07
N ALA A 102 -8.74 -0.07 4.74
CA ALA A 102 -8.72 0.02 6.20
C ALA A 102 -9.97 -0.58 6.85
N GLN A 103 -11.15 -0.30 6.30
CA GLN A 103 -12.41 -0.92 6.79
C GLN A 103 -12.41 -2.43 6.60
N PHE A 104 -11.90 -2.90 5.46
CA PHE A 104 -11.80 -4.34 5.18
C PHE A 104 -10.84 -5.02 6.15
N LEU A 105 -9.64 -4.47 6.37
CA LEU A 105 -8.67 -4.99 7.35
C LEU A 105 -9.21 -4.98 8.77
N THR A 106 -9.92 -3.92 9.18
CA THR A 106 -10.61 -3.86 10.47
C THR A 106 -11.52 -5.08 10.68
N GLY A 107 -12.30 -5.43 9.67
CA GLY A 107 -13.16 -6.62 9.73
C GLY A 107 -12.36 -7.93 9.85
N LEU A 108 -11.24 -8.08 9.14
CA LEU A 108 -10.39 -9.27 9.23
C LEU A 108 -9.75 -9.41 10.62
N PHE A 109 -9.24 -8.32 11.20
CA PHE A 109 -8.69 -8.32 12.55
C PHE A 109 -9.74 -8.71 13.59
N GLN A 110 -10.94 -8.13 13.51
CA GLN A 110 -12.04 -8.40 14.45
C GLN A 110 -12.52 -9.85 14.41
N ARG A 111 -12.44 -10.50 13.25
CA ARG A 111 -12.83 -11.92 13.10
C ARG A 111 -11.68 -12.90 13.37
N GLY A 112 -10.47 -12.42 13.66
CA GLY A 112 -9.29 -13.27 13.84
C GLY A 112 -8.86 -14.01 12.57
N GLU A 113 -9.18 -13.47 11.40
CA GLU A 113 -8.93 -14.12 10.11
C GLU A 113 -7.53 -13.84 9.55
N THR A 114 -6.74 -13.04 10.24
CA THR A 114 -5.36 -12.73 9.86
C THR A 114 -4.46 -12.67 11.09
N GLU A 115 -3.16 -12.86 10.90
CA GLU A 115 -2.17 -12.75 11.97
C GLU A 115 -1.15 -11.67 11.64
N VAL A 116 -0.52 -11.75 10.46
CA VAL A 116 0.44 -10.76 9.96
C VAL A 116 -0.11 -10.12 8.70
N VAL A 117 -0.18 -8.80 8.68
CA VAL A 117 -0.65 -8.02 7.53
C VAL A 117 0.48 -7.15 6.99
N MET A 118 0.65 -7.15 5.69
CA MET A 118 1.52 -6.22 4.97
C MET A 118 0.66 -5.34 4.06
N ALA A 119 0.67 -4.04 4.32
CA ALA A 119 -0.14 -3.07 3.58
C ALA A 119 0.50 -1.68 3.60
N PRO A 120 0.04 -0.75 2.74
CA PRO A 120 0.41 0.65 2.86
C PRO A 120 0.21 1.17 4.28
N ILE A 121 1.22 1.85 4.83
CA ILE A 121 1.19 2.31 6.23
C ILE A 121 -0.05 3.16 6.52
N SER A 122 -0.48 3.98 5.57
CA SER A 122 -1.69 4.80 5.69
C SER A 122 -2.97 3.98 5.89
N VAL A 123 -3.04 2.79 5.27
CA VAL A 123 -4.16 1.85 5.44
C VAL A 123 -4.11 1.20 6.82
N LEU A 124 -2.91 0.79 7.28
CA LEU A 124 -2.72 0.22 8.61
C LEU A 124 -3.07 1.21 9.72
N MET A 125 -2.69 2.49 9.58
CA MET A 125 -2.98 3.54 10.55
C MET A 125 -4.47 3.87 10.68
N GLU A 126 -5.26 3.58 9.67
CA GLU A 126 -6.71 3.79 9.67
C GLU A 126 -7.50 2.52 10.05
N SER A 127 -6.84 1.35 10.08
CA SER A 127 -7.49 0.10 10.49
C SER A 127 -7.51 -0.04 12.02
N HIS A 128 -8.51 -0.76 12.52
CA HIS A 128 -8.68 -1.04 13.95
C HIS A 128 -8.58 -2.54 14.22
N GLY A 129 -8.18 -2.90 15.44
CA GLY A 129 -8.04 -4.30 15.87
C GLY A 129 -6.71 -4.95 15.48
N GLY A 130 -5.83 -4.18 14.85
CA GLY A 130 -4.43 -4.55 14.60
C GLY A 130 -3.47 -3.63 15.34
N GLU A 131 -2.25 -4.11 15.55
CA GLU A 131 -1.12 -3.35 16.10
C GLU A 131 -0.01 -3.24 15.07
N ILE A 132 0.40 -2.02 14.76
CA ILE A 132 1.52 -1.77 13.86
C ILE A 132 2.81 -2.25 14.53
N VAL A 133 3.56 -3.10 13.83
CA VAL A 133 4.89 -3.57 14.22
C VAL A 133 5.94 -2.55 13.79
N GLY A 134 5.88 -2.11 12.55
CA GLY A 134 6.81 -1.17 11.93
C GLY A 134 6.67 -1.13 10.42
N LEU A 135 7.62 -0.46 9.78
CA LEU A 135 7.78 -0.52 8.32
C LEU A 135 8.56 -1.78 7.94
N LEU A 136 8.38 -2.28 6.72
CA LEU A 136 9.28 -3.29 6.16
C LEU A 136 10.73 -2.82 6.25
N PRO A 137 11.71 -3.74 6.36
CA PRO A 137 13.12 -3.41 6.21
C PRO A 137 13.38 -2.52 4.98
N ALA A 138 14.30 -1.58 5.08
CA ALA A 138 14.53 -0.57 4.03
C ALA A 138 14.80 -1.20 2.65
N GLU A 139 15.51 -2.32 2.65
CA GLU A 139 15.88 -3.08 1.44
C GLU A 139 14.66 -3.73 0.75
N LEU A 140 13.58 -3.92 1.50
CA LEU A 140 12.33 -4.52 1.03
C LEU A 140 11.24 -3.47 0.74
N GLN A 141 11.51 -2.18 0.94
CA GLN A 141 10.53 -1.14 0.62
C GLN A 141 10.35 -0.98 -0.90
N ALA A 142 9.16 -0.53 -1.30
CA ALA A 142 8.81 -0.21 -2.68
C ALA A 142 9.21 1.25 -2.98
N PRO A 143 10.33 1.53 -3.64
CA PRO A 143 10.75 2.91 -3.93
C PRO A 143 9.81 3.62 -4.90
N ASP A 144 9.10 2.87 -5.71
CA ASP A 144 8.18 3.29 -6.77
C ASP A 144 6.69 3.23 -6.36
N LEU A 145 6.39 2.86 -5.12
CA LEU A 145 5.02 2.94 -4.60
C LEU A 145 4.69 4.39 -4.24
N VAL A 146 4.35 5.15 -5.26
CA VAL A 146 4.00 6.57 -5.18
C VAL A 146 2.56 6.79 -5.59
N PHE A 147 1.89 7.73 -4.92
CA PHE A 147 0.61 8.24 -5.37
C PHE A 147 0.81 9.43 -6.28
N LEU A 148 0.17 9.36 -7.44
CA LEU A 148 0.18 10.39 -8.45
C LEU A 148 -1.23 10.96 -8.63
N ALA A 149 -1.30 12.22 -9.04
CA ALA A 149 -2.49 12.85 -9.58
C ALA A 149 -2.19 13.33 -11.01
N ALA A 150 -3.14 13.18 -11.90
CA ALA A 150 -3.05 13.73 -13.24
C ALA A 150 -4.45 14.06 -13.77
N MET A 151 -4.51 14.92 -14.78
CA MET A 151 -5.75 15.32 -15.43
C MET A 151 -6.07 14.33 -16.57
N PRO A 152 -7.28 13.78 -16.65
CA PRO A 152 -7.68 12.99 -17.81
C PRO A 152 -7.81 13.86 -19.06
N TRP A 153 -7.54 13.30 -20.25
CA TRP A 153 -7.69 14.02 -21.52
C TRP A 153 -9.11 14.60 -21.70
N THR A 154 -10.13 13.93 -21.16
CA THR A 154 -11.52 14.34 -21.26
C THR A 154 -11.97 15.34 -20.21
N CYS A 155 -11.03 15.96 -19.47
CA CYS A 155 -11.36 16.91 -18.42
C CYS A 155 -12.13 18.11 -18.97
N ARG A 156 -13.30 18.37 -18.42
CA ARG A 156 -14.15 19.50 -18.82
C ARG A 156 -13.86 20.81 -18.07
N GLN A 157 -13.13 20.72 -16.98
CA GLN A 157 -12.78 21.83 -16.10
C GLN A 157 -11.25 21.80 -15.81
N PRO A 158 -10.42 22.06 -16.81
CA PRO A 158 -8.96 21.88 -16.68
C PRO A 158 -8.32 22.86 -15.68
N PHE A 159 -8.87 24.06 -15.52
CA PHE A 159 -8.36 25.03 -14.56
C PHE A 159 -8.61 24.57 -13.11
N GLU A 160 -9.82 24.14 -12.82
CA GLU A 160 -10.21 23.62 -11.50
C GLU A 160 -9.46 22.33 -11.16
N ALA A 161 -9.31 21.45 -12.15
CA ALA A 161 -8.54 20.21 -11.98
C ALA A 161 -7.07 20.51 -11.70
N LYS A 162 -6.46 21.49 -12.38
CA LYS A 162 -5.10 21.92 -12.09
C LYS A 162 -5.00 22.52 -10.70
N THR A 163 -5.92 23.39 -10.30
CA THR A 163 -5.97 23.97 -8.95
C THR A 163 -6.02 22.89 -7.87
N LEU A 164 -6.83 21.84 -8.07
CA LEU A 164 -6.88 20.70 -7.16
C LEU A 164 -5.56 19.93 -7.11
N ILE A 165 -4.94 19.67 -8.25
CA ILE A 165 -3.63 18.99 -8.31
C ILE A 165 -2.56 19.81 -7.60
N ASP A 166 -2.51 21.11 -7.84
CA ASP A 166 -1.58 22.04 -7.18
C ASP A 166 -1.79 22.07 -5.66
N PHE A 167 -3.05 22.09 -5.20
CA PHE A 167 -3.39 22.00 -3.78
C PHE A 167 -2.92 20.67 -3.16
N LEU A 168 -3.21 19.53 -3.83
CA LEU A 168 -2.82 18.20 -3.34
C LEU A 168 -1.30 18.00 -3.33
N SER A 169 -0.55 18.63 -4.21
CA SER A 169 0.93 18.61 -4.21
C SER A 169 1.57 19.72 -3.35
N GLY A 170 0.76 20.61 -2.82
CA GLY A 170 1.20 21.77 -2.05
C GLY A 170 1.56 21.47 -0.58
N ALA A 171 2.12 22.47 0.11
CA ALA A 171 2.64 22.33 1.47
C ALA A 171 1.58 21.88 2.50
N SER A 172 0.34 22.36 2.38
CA SER A 172 -0.76 21.98 3.28
C SER A 172 -1.09 20.49 3.18
N ALA A 173 -1.17 19.94 1.96
CA ALA A 173 -1.42 18.52 1.76
C ALA A 173 -0.23 17.66 2.22
N LYS A 174 1.01 18.14 2.03
CA LYS A 174 2.23 17.44 2.48
C LYS A 174 2.25 17.21 3.99
N SER A 175 1.73 18.14 4.80
CA SER A 175 1.61 17.95 6.25
C SER A 175 0.65 16.81 6.60
N VAL A 176 -0.46 16.70 5.89
CA VAL A 176 -1.44 15.63 6.07
C VAL A 176 -0.84 14.28 5.66
N TYR A 177 -0.09 14.23 4.55
CA TYR A 177 0.57 12.99 4.12
C TYR A 177 1.54 12.47 5.18
N ARG A 178 2.37 13.35 5.80
CA ARG A 178 3.27 12.95 6.90
C ARG A 178 2.51 12.41 8.11
N MET A 179 1.40 13.07 8.50
CA MET A 179 0.56 12.58 9.61
C MET A 179 -0.04 11.21 9.33
N LYS A 180 -0.19 10.83 8.06
CA LYS A 180 -0.68 9.52 7.62
C LYS A 180 0.45 8.53 7.31
N GLY A 181 1.68 8.80 7.76
CA GLY A 181 2.83 7.92 7.59
C GLY A 181 3.39 7.89 6.16
N MET A 182 2.95 8.78 5.28
CA MET A 182 3.43 8.89 3.91
C MET A 182 4.57 9.88 3.80
N ASP A 183 5.47 9.68 2.84
CA ASP A 183 6.57 10.60 2.52
C ASP A 183 6.15 11.49 1.33
N PRO A 184 5.92 12.80 1.56
CA PRO A 184 5.49 13.69 0.49
C PRO A 184 6.60 13.90 -0.54
N GLY A 185 6.21 13.93 -1.80
CA GLY A 185 7.10 14.23 -2.92
C GLY A 185 7.65 15.67 -2.93
#